data_73320fd519c40607d6c5b0151093da32
#
_entry.id   73320fd519c40607d6c5b0151093da32
#
_cell.length_a   1.000
_cell.length_b   1.000
_cell.length_c   1.000
_cell.angle_alpha   90.00
_cell.angle_beta   90.00
_cell.angle_gamma   90.00
#
_symmetry.space_group_name_H-M   'P 1'
#
loop_
_entity.id
_entity.type
_entity.pdbx_description
1 polymer ?
#
loop_
_entity_poly.entity_id
_entity_poly.type
_entity_poly.pdbx_seq_one_letter_code
_entity_poly.pdbx_strand_id
1 'polypeptide(L)'
;MYGRTNHRTWPSDPVRTVMMWPVATVETLASMSAVAEALATDEIGALCVVENDALGGIVSERDVVTHLAAGANPAHLTAGEMMSSDLITVDPEDSVLAVARLMREAQVRHLPVVEDGLIAGIVSIRDLFDVLIDGASDEGEIVFVPSGARVVVRTE
;
A
#
# COMPACT_ATOMS: atom_id res chain seq x y z
N MET A 1 -19.05 -1.23 -6.03
CA MET A 1 -18.71 -2.64 -6.24
C MET A 1 -18.19 -2.78 -7.67
N TYR A 2 -16.91 -2.61 -7.86
CA TYR A 2 -16.33 -2.94 -9.16
C TYR A 2 -16.29 -4.45 -9.24
N GLY A 3 -17.10 -5.00 -10.13
CA GLY A 3 -17.06 -6.40 -10.45
C GLY A 3 -15.66 -6.76 -10.92
N ARG A 4 -15.02 -7.71 -10.25
CA ARG A 4 -13.86 -8.40 -10.80
C ARG A 4 -14.34 -8.99 -12.13
N THR A 5 -14.05 -8.28 -13.21
CA THR A 5 -14.08 -8.91 -14.52
C THR A 5 -13.09 -10.06 -14.45
N ASN A 6 -13.47 -11.22 -14.91
CA ASN A 6 -12.71 -12.46 -14.90
C ASN A 6 -11.49 -12.37 -15.85
N HIS A 7 -10.80 -11.22 -15.85
CA HIS A 7 -9.57 -10.97 -16.59
C HIS A 7 -8.41 -11.19 -15.63
N ARG A 8 -7.60 -12.17 -15.93
CA ARG A 8 -6.33 -12.40 -15.24
C ARG A 8 -5.47 -11.15 -15.39
N THR A 9 -5.02 -10.61 -14.27
CA THR A 9 -4.10 -9.47 -14.26
C THR A 9 -2.67 -9.98 -14.36
N TRP A 10 -1.88 -9.37 -15.22
CA TRP A 10 -0.49 -9.72 -15.44
C TRP A 10 0.47 -8.73 -14.77
N PRO A 11 1.73 -9.11 -14.47
CA PRO A 11 2.73 -8.20 -13.92
C PRO A 11 3.00 -6.95 -14.78
N SER A 12 2.73 -7.04 -16.09
CA SER A 12 2.85 -5.92 -17.03
C SER A 12 1.65 -4.98 -17.06
N ASP A 13 0.52 -5.39 -16.46
CA ASP A 13 -0.70 -4.58 -16.46
C ASP A 13 -0.56 -3.37 -15.52
N PRO A 14 -1.30 -2.29 -15.80
CA PRO A 14 -1.24 -1.08 -14.98
C PRO A 14 -1.80 -1.31 -13.57
N VAL A 15 -1.19 -0.64 -12.59
CA VAL A 15 -1.54 -0.80 -11.16
C VAL A 15 -2.98 -0.41 -10.84
N ARG A 16 -3.62 0.44 -11.66
CA ARG A 16 -5.05 0.76 -11.53
C ARG A 16 -5.96 -0.47 -11.56
N THR A 17 -5.50 -1.59 -12.13
CA THR A 17 -6.29 -2.84 -12.19
C THR A 17 -6.38 -3.56 -10.85
N VAL A 18 -5.48 -3.26 -9.92
CA VAL A 18 -5.38 -3.90 -8.61
C VAL A 18 -5.47 -2.94 -7.42
N MET A 19 -5.33 -1.62 -7.65
CA MET A 19 -5.44 -0.62 -6.59
C MET A 19 -6.81 -0.65 -5.92
N MET A 20 -6.86 -0.26 -4.65
CA MET A 20 -8.10 -0.08 -3.91
C MET A 20 -8.64 1.34 -4.14
N TRP A 21 -9.93 1.44 -4.43
CA TRP A 21 -10.69 2.66 -4.55
C TRP A 21 -12.14 2.43 -4.09
N PRO A 22 -12.79 3.34 -3.37
CA PRO A 22 -12.26 4.61 -2.87
C PRO A 22 -11.22 4.42 -1.76
N VAL A 23 -10.37 5.43 -1.56
CA VAL A 23 -9.31 5.40 -0.55
C VAL A 23 -9.83 5.90 0.80
N ALA A 24 -9.58 5.14 1.85
CA ALA A 24 -9.82 5.60 3.21
C ALA A 24 -8.78 6.67 3.59
N THR A 25 -9.24 7.78 4.10
CA THR A 25 -8.42 8.93 4.48
C THR A 25 -8.70 9.37 5.90
N VAL A 26 -7.73 10.03 6.51
CA VAL A 26 -7.88 10.75 7.77
C VAL A 26 -7.30 12.16 7.64
N GLU A 27 -7.86 13.10 8.38
CA GLU A 27 -7.32 14.45 8.47
C GLU A 27 -6.04 14.49 9.31
N THR A 28 -5.17 15.47 9.06
CA THR A 28 -3.90 15.64 9.78
C THR A 28 -4.09 15.77 11.29
N LEU A 29 -5.18 16.34 11.75
CA LEU A 29 -5.48 16.54 13.17
C LEU A 29 -6.20 15.34 13.83
N ALA A 30 -6.51 14.28 13.09
CA ALA A 30 -7.09 13.08 13.67
C ALA A 30 -6.13 12.47 14.71
N SER A 31 -6.68 12.04 15.86
CA SER A 31 -5.85 11.41 16.90
C SER A 31 -5.34 10.02 16.48
N MET A 32 -4.26 9.56 17.09
CA MET A 32 -3.77 8.19 16.90
C MET A 32 -4.85 7.16 17.22
N SER A 33 -5.71 7.41 18.21
CA SER A 33 -6.86 6.53 18.51
C SER A 33 -7.83 6.46 17.33
N ALA A 34 -8.14 7.59 16.69
CA ALA A 34 -9.02 7.63 15.52
C ALA A 34 -8.38 6.93 14.31
N VAL A 35 -7.08 7.10 14.12
CA VAL A 35 -6.31 6.36 13.08
C VAL A 35 -6.38 4.86 13.31
N ALA A 36 -6.12 4.41 14.54
CA ALA A 36 -6.16 2.99 14.90
C ALA A 36 -7.56 2.39 14.70
N GLU A 37 -8.61 3.12 15.08
CA GLU A 37 -10.00 2.70 14.87
C GLU A 37 -10.33 2.57 13.38
N ALA A 38 -9.93 3.53 12.55
CA ALA A 38 -10.16 3.49 11.11
C ALA A 38 -9.43 2.31 10.45
N LEU A 39 -8.16 2.06 10.81
CA LEU A 39 -7.39 0.91 10.31
C LEU A 39 -8.06 -0.42 10.68
N ALA A 40 -8.54 -0.55 11.92
CA ALA A 40 -9.18 -1.76 12.39
C ALA A 40 -10.57 -1.98 11.77
N THR A 41 -11.36 -0.93 11.61
CA THR A 41 -12.73 -1.01 11.09
C THR A 41 -12.74 -1.36 9.61
N ASP A 42 -11.85 -0.77 8.84
CA ASP A 42 -11.77 -0.97 7.38
C ASP A 42 -10.89 -2.17 7.00
N GLU A 43 -10.27 -2.84 7.99
CA GLU A 43 -9.36 -3.98 7.79
C GLU A 43 -8.23 -3.67 6.79
N ILE A 44 -7.71 -2.44 6.88
CA ILE A 44 -6.65 -1.95 5.98
C ILE A 44 -5.37 -1.67 6.76
N GLY A 45 -4.23 -1.82 6.08
CA GLY A 45 -2.92 -1.65 6.70
C GLY A 45 -2.38 -0.23 6.69
N ALA A 46 -2.99 0.68 5.93
CA ALA A 46 -2.56 2.08 5.84
C ALA A 46 -3.69 3.00 5.39
N LEU A 47 -3.58 4.27 5.79
CA LEU A 47 -4.49 5.37 5.44
C LEU A 47 -3.71 6.50 4.78
N CYS A 48 -4.32 7.15 3.81
CA CYS A 48 -3.84 8.43 3.34
C CYS A 48 -4.21 9.52 4.33
N VAL A 49 -3.25 10.37 4.68
CA VAL A 49 -3.47 11.55 5.52
C VAL A 49 -3.65 12.75 4.61
N VAL A 50 -4.74 13.46 4.78
CA VAL A 50 -5.11 14.60 3.94
C VAL A 50 -5.19 15.88 4.76
N GLU A 51 -4.92 16.98 4.10
CA GLU A 51 -5.13 18.33 4.60
C GLU A 51 -5.80 19.14 3.49
N ASN A 52 -7.02 19.62 3.74
CA ASN A 52 -7.83 20.31 2.73
C ASN A 52 -7.95 19.50 1.42
N ASP A 53 -8.25 18.21 1.53
CA ASP A 53 -8.37 17.25 0.44
C ASP A 53 -7.07 16.96 -0.35
N ALA A 54 -5.96 17.58 0.04
CA ALA A 54 -4.66 17.30 -0.54
C ALA A 54 -3.92 16.19 0.22
N LEU A 55 -3.28 15.30 -0.53
CA LEU A 55 -2.46 14.24 0.07
C LEU A 55 -1.25 14.84 0.80
N GLY A 56 -1.21 14.70 2.13
CA GLY A 56 -0.12 15.16 2.98
C GLY A 56 0.87 14.06 3.37
N GLY A 57 0.39 12.85 3.51
CA GLY A 57 1.20 11.72 3.97
C GLY A 57 0.46 10.40 3.94
N ILE A 58 1.11 9.38 4.47
CA ILE A 58 0.54 8.06 4.71
C ILE A 58 0.86 7.62 6.13
N VAL A 59 -0.09 6.98 6.79
CA VAL A 59 0.07 6.38 8.10
C VAL A 59 -0.33 4.91 8.06
N SER A 60 0.47 4.06 8.67
CA SER A 60 0.27 2.60 8.67
C SER A 60 0.05 2.05 10.08
N GLU A 61 -0.42 0.80 10.16
CA GLU A 61 -0.48 0.04 11.41
C GLU A 61 0.88 0.02 12.12
N ARG A 62 1.98 -0.08 11.36
CA ARG A 62 3.33 -0.06 11.91
C ARG A 62 3.67 1.26 12.58
N ASP A 63 3.22 2.38 12.02
CA ASP A 63 3.43 3.71 12.62
C ASP A 63 2.71 3.81 13.96
N VAL A 64 1.48 3.32 14.07
CA VAL A 64 0.72 3.26 15.32
C VAL A 64 1.48 2.43 16.36
N VAL A 65 1.93 1.23 16.01
CA VAL A 65 2.68 0.36 16.93
C VAL A 65 3.98 1.00 17.36
N THR A 66 4.72 1.63 16.44
CA THR A 66 6.00 2.28 16.73
C THR A 66 5.85 3.43 17.72
N HIS A 67 4.85 4.29 17.52
CA HIS A 67 4.61 5.42 18.41
C HIS A 67 4.07 4.98 19.78
N LEU A 68 3.22 3.95 19.83
CA LEU A 68 2.77 3.34 21.10
C LEU A 68 3.96 2.79 21.89
N ALA A 69 4.86 2.06 21.23
CA ALA A 69 6.05 1.52 21.87
C ALA A 69 6.99 2.62 22.40
N ALA A 70 7.01 3.78 21.76
CA ALA A 70 7.74 4.96 22.20
C ALA A 70 7.05 5.74 23.34
N GLY A 71 5.87 5.31 23.80
CA GLY A 71 5.15 5.93 24.91
C GLY A 71 4.22 7.09 24.49
N ALA A 72 3.88 7.21 23.21
CA ALA A 72 2.97 8.23 22.73
C ALA A 72 1.57 8.06 23.35
N ASN A 73 0.91 9.18 23.62
CA ASN A 73 -0.47 9.18 24.10
C ASN A 73 -1.42 9.12 22.89
N PRO A 74 -2.22 8.03 22.73
CA PRO A 74 -3.11 7.87 21.59
C PRO A 74 -4.19 8.95 21.45
N ALA A 75 -4.54 9.62 22.53
CA ALA A 75 -5.53 10.69 22.51
C ALA A 75 -4.96 12.03 22.00
N HIS A 76 -3.66 12.21 22.06
CA HIS A 76 -3.02 13.50 21.78
C HIS A 76 -2.15 13.51 20.52
N LEU A 77 -1.46 12.40 20.22
CA LEU A 77 -0.65 12.33 19.01
C LEU A 77 -1.56 12.33 17.77
N THR A 78 -1.24 13.16 16.81
CA THR A 78 -2.05 13.33 15.59
C THR A 78 -1.54 12.49 14.41
N ALA A 79 -2.41 12.26 13.44
CA ALA A 79 -2.05 11.61 12.19
C ALA A 79 -0.92 12.36 11.46
N GLY A 80 -0.98 13.69 11.46
CA GLY A 80 0.06 14.53 10.86
C GLY A 80 1.43 14.38 11.52
N GLU A 81 1.47 14.12 12.83
CA GLU A 81 2.71 13.87 13.57
C GLU A 81 3.25 12.44 13.36
N MET A 82 2.36 11.47 13.09
CA MET A 82 2.74 10.08 12.85
C MET A 82 3.10 9.80 11.38
N MET A 83 2.49 10.53 10.45
CA MET A 83 2.58 10.21 9.01
C MET A 83 4.00 10.28 8.48
N SER A 84 4.28 9.47 7.48
CA SER A 84 5.42 9.68 6.59
C SER A 84 5.04 10.74 5.56
N SER A 85 5.80 11.83 5.50
CA SER A 85 5.62 12.94 4.56
C SER A 85 6.56 12.88 3.36
N ASP A 86 7.58 12.06 3.41
CA ASP A 86 8.42 11.70 2.26
C ASP A 86 7.64 10.74 1.36
N LEU A 87 6.66 11.30 0.64
CA LEU A 87 5.73 10.52 -0.16
C LEU A 87 6.38 10.01 -1.43
N ILE A 88 6.38 8.68 -1.56
CA ILE A 88 6.55 8.00 -2.82
C ILE A 88 5.15 7.68 -3.33
N THR A 89 4.83 8.15 -4.53
CA THR A 89 3.56 7.89 -5.20
C THR A 89 3.81 7.20 -6.54
N VAL A 90 2.79 6.54 -7.06
CA VAL A 90 2.83 5.88 -8.37
C VAL A 90 1.70 6.41 -9.24
N ASP A 91 1.90 6.34 -10.55
CA ASP A 91 0.89 6.66 -11.53
C ASP A 91 -0.05 5.45 -11.75
N PRO A 92 -1.35 5.63 -12.02
CA PRO A 92 -2.26 4.52 -12.33
C PRO A 92 -1.80 3.62 -13.48
N GLU A 93 -1.03 4.15 -14.42
CA GLU A 93 -0.50 3.41 -15.58
C GLU A 93 0.84 2.72 -15.33
N ASP A 94 1.46 2.92 -14.16
CA ASP A 94 2.67 2.17 -13.78
C ASP A 94 2.34 0.68 -13.68
N SER A 95 3.23 -0.17 -14.20
CA SER A 95 2.98 -1.62 -14.18
C SER A 95 3.05 -2.18 -12.76
N VAL A 96 2.26 -3.22 -12.50
CA VAL A 96 2.28 -3.97 -11.23
C VAL A 96 3.72 -4.36 -10.85
N LEU A 97 4.52 -4.84 -11.81
CA LEU A 97 5.91 -5.22 -11.57
C LEU A 97 6.79 -4.03 -11.18
N ALA A 98 6.62 -2.87 -11.84
CA ALA A 98 7.39 -1.68 -11.51
C ALA A 98 7.05 -1.18 -10.10
N VAL A 99 5.77 -1.18 -9.73
CA VAL A 99 5.30 -0.80 -8.40
C VAL A 99 5.83 -1.77 -7.33
N ALA A 100 5.83 -3.08 -7.59
CA ALA A 100 6.39 -4.07 -6.68
C ALA A 100 7.89 -3.87 -6.44
N ARG A 101 8.64 -3.55 -7.49
CA ARG A 101 10.07 -3.23 -7.38
C ARG A 101 10.31 -1.98 -6.55
N LEU A 102 9.52 -0.93 -6.78
CA LEU A 102 9.59 0.32 -6.03
C LEU A 102 9.30 0.09 -4.53
N MET A 103 8.27 -0.70 -4.19
CA MET A 103 7.99 -1.08 -2.80
C MET A 103 9.17 -1.78 -2.15
N ARG A 104 9.81 -2.69 -2.86
CA ARG A 104 10.99 -3.40 -2.37
C ARG A 104 12.18 -2.46 -2.14
N GLU A 105 12.46 -1.59 -3.10
CA GLU A 105 13.59 -0.65 -3.03
C GLU A 105 13.40 0.38 -1.93
N ALA A 106 12.20 0.92 -1.80
CA ALA A 106 11.84 1.88 -0.76
C ALA A 106 11.51 1.24 0.60
N GLN A 107 11.43 -0.09 0.68
CA GLN A 107 11.04 -0.84 1.88
C GLN A 107 9.68 -0.43 2.45
N VAL A 108 8.74 -0.13 1.58
CA VAL A 108 7.35 0.21 1.92
C VAL A 108 6.40 -0.87 1.43
N ARG A 109 5.25 -0.99 2.07
CA ARG A 109 4.22 -1.99 1.75
C ARG A 109 2.95 -1.40 1.15
N HIS A 110 2.85 -0.09 1.15
CA HIS A 110 1.70 0.64 0.64
C HIS A 110 2.19 1.87 -0.12
N LEU A 111 1.58 2.14 -1.26
CA LEU A 111 1.87 3.33 -2.05
C LEU A 111 0.55 4.00 -2.47
N PRO A 112 0.40 5.30 -2.27
CA PRO A 112 -0.67 6.06 -2.89
C PRO A 112 -0.51 6.08 -4.41
N VAL A 113 -1.61 5.88 -5.11
CA VAL A 113 -1.71 6.05 -6.56
C VAL A 113 -2.30 7.43 -6.81
N VAL A 114 -1.59 8.25 -7.57
CA VAL A 114 -1.95 9.65 -7.81
C VAL A 114 -2.06 9.91 -9.30
N GLU A 115 -3.14 10.57 -9.70
CA GLU A 115 -3.40 10.98 -11.08
C GLU A 115 -3.75 12.47 -11.08
N ASP A 116 -3.06 13.26 -11.90
CA ASP A 116 -3.26 14.72 -12.00
C ASP A 116 -3.25 15.44 -10.64
N GLY A 117 -2.38 15.00 -9.73
CA GLY A 117 -2.25 15.57 -8.39
C GLY A 117 -3.32 15.14 -7.37
N LEU A 118 -4.24 14.27 -7.76
CA LEU A 118 -5.31 13.75 -6.91
C LEU A 118 -5.08 12.29 -6.57
N ILE A 119 -5.55 11.87 -5.39
CA ILE A 119 -5.52 10.48 -4.98
C ILE A 119 -6.46 9.67 -5.87
N ALA A 120 -5.91 8.75 -6.67
CA ALA A 120 -6.66 7.84 -7.51
C ALA A 120 -6.91 6.49 -6.82
N GLY A 121 -6.05 6.08 -5.90
CA GLY A 121 -6.16 4.83 -5.19
C GLY A 121 -5.02 4.63 -4.20
N ILE A 122 -5.02 3.47 -3.56
CA ILE A 122 -3.91 2.97 -2.75
C ILE A 122 -3.65 1.52 -3.16
N VAL A 123 -2.39 1.14 -3.20
CA VAL A 123 -1.99 -0.24 -3.49
C VAL A 123 -1.12 -0.78 -2.36
N SER A 124 -1.39 -2.01 -1.94
CA SER A 124 -0.60 -2.73 -0.95
C SER A 124 0.25 -3.82 -1.60
N ILE A 125 1.31 -4.24 -0.92
CA ILE A 125 2.11 -5.40 -1.37
C ILE A 125 1.24 -6.67 -1.49
N ARG A 126 0.20 -6.80 -0.66
CA ARG A 126 -0.74 -7.92 -0.73
C ARG A 126 -1.52 -7.92 -2.04
N ASP A 127 -1.98 -6.75 -2.52
CA ASP A 127 -2.70 -6.63 -3.78
C ASP A 127 -1.85 -7.06 -4.98
N LEU A 128 -0.54 -6.76 -4.91
CA LEU A 128 0.42 -7.13 -5.95
C LEU A 128 0.81 -8.60 -5.90
N PHE A 129 0.81 -9.19 -4.71
CA PHE A 129 1.30 -10.55 -4.46
C PHE A 129 0.53 -11.59 -5.27
N ASP A 130 -0.79 -11.49 -5.30
CA ASP A 130 -1.64 -12.42 -6.06
C ASP A 130 -1.31 -12.36 -7.56
N VAL A 131 -1.13 -11.16 -8.11
CA VAL A 131 -0.76 -10.98 -9.53
C VAL A 131 0.61 -11.57 -9.84
N LEU A 132 1.57 -11.37 -8.94
CA LEU A 132 2.94 -11.84 -9.13
C LEU A 132 3.02 -13.37 -9.05
N ILE A 133 2.26 -13.99 -8.15
CA ILE A 133 2.20 -15.46 -8.04
C ILE A 133 1.51 -16.05 -9.27
N ASP A 134 0.37 -15.50 -9.68
CA ASP A 134 -0.36 -16.02 -10.84
C ASP A 134 0.45 -15.85 -12.12
N GLY A 135 1.16 -14.74 -12.28
CA GLY A 135 2.04 -14.50 -13.41
C GLY A 135 3.22 -15.47 -13.45
N ALA A 136 3.73 -15.86 -12.30
CA ALA A 136 4.83 -16.80 -12.18
C ALA A 136 4.45 -18.26 -12.55
N SER A 137 3.19 -18.62 -12.33
CA SER A 137 2.70 -19.99 -12.62
C SER A 137 2.73 -20.33 -14.10
N ASP A 138 2.83 -19.35 -15.00
CA ASP A 138 2.90 -19.57 -16.44
C ASP A 138 4.37 -19.58 -16.99
N GLU A 139 5.34 -19.07 -16.20
CA GLU A 139 6.76 -19.03 -16.60
C GLU A 139 7.66 -19.98 -15.81
N GLY A 140 7.10 -20.80 -14.93
CA GLY A 140 7.80 -21.69 -14.03
C GLY A 140 7.53 -21.38 -12.56
N GLU A 141 7.74 -22.36 -11.71
CA GLU A 141 7.46 -22.27 -10.28
C GLU A 141 8.38 -21.26 -9.58
N ILE A 142 7.82 -20.13 -9.13
CA ILE A 142 8.54 -19.21 -8.23
C ILE A 142 8.34 -19.69 -6.79
N VAL A 143 9.40 -20.18 -6.18
CA VAL A 143 9.41 -20.50 -4.74
C VAL A 143 9.87 -19.26 -3.97
N PHE A 144 8.96 -18.63 -3.23
CA PHE A 144 9.31 -17.59 -2.26
C PHE A 144 9.95 -18.22 -1.02
N VAL A 145 11.18 -17.85 -0.76
CA VAL A 145 11.88 -18.24 0.48
C VAL A 145 12.04 -17.00 1.37
N PRO A 146 11.70 -17.07 2.68
CA PRO A 146 11.80 -15.94 3.59
C PRO A 146 13.22 -15.37 3.69
N SER A 147 13.30 -14.07 3.92
CA SER A 147 14.48 -13.18 4.01
C SER A 147 15.86 -13.83 3.94
N GLY A 148 16.58 -13.54 2.86
CA GLY A 148 17.99 -13.93 2.66
C GLY A 148 18.20 -15.05 1.66
N ALA A 149 17.16 -15.62 1.09
CA ALA A 149 17.27 -16.72 0.14
C ALA A 149 17.09 -16.28 -1.31
N ARG A 150 17.75 -17.04 -2.18
CA ARG A 150 17.71 -16.83 -3.64
C ARG A 150 16.41 -17.37 -4.22
N VAL A 151 15.85 -16.64 -5.18
CA VAL A 151 14.79 -17.15 -6.05
C VAL A 151 15.38 -18.27 -6.92
N VAL A 152 14.87 -19.47 -6.76
CA VAL A 152 15.23 -20.60 -7.64
C VAL A 152 14.09 -20.75 -8.64
N VAL A 153 14.35 -20.38 -9.88
CA VAL A 153 13.44 -20.67 -11.00
C VAL A 153 13.76 -22.09 -11.46
N ARG A 154 12.83 -23.02 -11.30
CA ARG A 154 12.89 -24.31 -11.97
C ARG A 154 12.15 -24.18 -13.30
N THR A 155 12.90 -24.26 -14.39
CA THR A 155 12.35 -24.56 -15.70
C THR A 155 12.34 -26.09 -15.83
N GLU A 156 11.18 -26.65 -16.12
CA GLU A 156 11.10 -28.02 -16.60
C GLU A 156 11.66 -28.12 -18.03
#